data_73dea5282e39a8c6f578ed9c1128b0c3
#
_entry.id   73dea5282e39a8c6f578ed9c1128b0c3
#
_cell.length_a   1.000
_cell.length_b   1.000
_cell.length_c   1.000
_cell.angle_alpha   90.00
_cell.angle_beta   90.00
_cell.angle_gamma   90.00
#
_symmetry.space_group_name_H-M   'P 1'
#
loop_
_entity.id
_entity.type
_entity.pdbx_description
1 polymer ?
#
loop_
_entity_poly.entity_id
_entity_poly.type
_entity_poly.pdbx_seq_one_letter_code
_entity_poly.pdbx_strand_id
1 'polypeptide(L)'
;TKKWHSMCDVRSHWDLMLRSCKQTIFERLEDLQMNVEWSQLFTERKIRENLNENMFRQQKILSIHEIVGTKNAIERNLELNNLDIEYLIKNALKRINDFWKTDFVQALINRFHKQWMVFERKEYGSANGIDLYCSPDIAVKIQNHWHLVRIDMQGKKDSCFEELEAMAMVSWIMGKNMFPRLPDRYVIRIMAWRNGFWNQQRINSSEQKLTQSNYLIESDVGQMQIVLSKLGKDKSMSLIPLARKSSTCRKCALRESCPGGSNLISGNIQQTILELAEYTQE
;
A
#
# COMPACT_ATOMS: atom_id res chain seq x y z
N THR A 1 18.60 -3.10 11.30
CA THR A 1 17.63 -3.32 10.21
C THR A 1 16.25 -3.74 10.74
N LYS A 2 16.12 -4.77 11.60
CA LYS A 2 14.81 -5.19 12.18
C LYS A 2 14.14 -4.09 13.03
N LYS A 3 14.91 -3.25 13.75
CA LYS A 3 14.41 -2.11 14.54
C LYS A 3 13.68 -1.06 13.69
N TRP A 4 14.16 -0.76 12.50
CA TRP A 4 13.60 0.23 11.60
C TRP A 4 12.28 -0.21 10.98
N HIS A 5 12.16 -1.48 10.60
CA HIS A 5 10.90 -2.02 10.07
C HIS A 5 9.77 -1.97 11.09
N SER A 6 10.05 -2.18 12.38
CA SER A 6 9.02 -2.09 13.42
C SER A 6 8.51 -0.67 13.64
N MET A 7 9.35 0.37 13.50
CA MET A 7 8.93 1.78 13.65
C MET A 7 7.97 2.25 12.55
N CYS A 8 8.10 1.72 11.34
CA CYS A 8 7.21 2.03 10.21
C CYS A 8 5.86 1.31 10.28
N ASP A 9 5.69 0.36 11.19
CA ASP A 9 4.49 -0.49 11.26
C ASP A 9 3.41 0.03 12.23
N VAL A 10 3.71 1.04 13.05
CA VAL A 10 2.69 1.66 13.91
C VAL A 10 1.77 2.53 13.08
N ARG A 11 0.47 2.29 13.20
CA ARG A 11 -0.58 2.88 12.37
C ARG A 11 -1.65 3.54 13.21
N SER A 12 -2.37 4.50 12.65
CA SER A 12 -3.59 5.04 13.26
C SER A 12 -4.67 3.94 13.37
N HIS A 13 -5.61 4.09 14.31
CA HIS A 13 -6.76 3.18 14.41
C HIS A 13 -7.55 3.10 13.10
N TRP A 14 -7.62 4.21 12.38
CA TRP A 14 -8.22 4.26 11.05
C TRP A 14 -7.48 3.39 10.04
N ASP A 15 -6.16 3.45 9.99
CA ASP A 15 -5.36 2.62 9.09
C ASP A 15 -5.45 1.13 9.45
N LEU A 16 -5.54 0.81 10.76
CA LEU A 16 -5.77 -0.56 11.22
C LEU A 16 -7.14 -1.07 10.76
N MET A 17 -8.18 -0.23 10.86
CA MET A 17 -9.50 -0.57 10.33
C MET A 17 -9.47 -0.81 8.82
N LEU A 18 -8.82 0.05 8.03
CA LEU A 18 -8.70 -0.14 6.57
C LEU A 18 -7.96 -1.43 6.23
N ARG A 19 -6.91 -1.75 6.98
CA ARG A 19 -6.16 -3.01 6.82
C ARG A 19 -7.03 -4.22 7.14
N SER A 20 -7.75 -4.19 8.26
CA SER A 20 -8.64 -5.26 8.69
C SER A 20 -9.80 -5.46 7.71
N CYS A 21 -10.37 -4.35 7.19
CA CYS A 21 -11.39 -4.38 6.17
C CYS A 21 -10.88 -5.08 4.89
N LYS A 22 -9.69 -4.73 4.42
CA LYS A 22 -9.09 -5.36 3.24
C LYS A 22 -8.80 -6.84 3.46
N GLN A 23 -8.28 -7.20 4.63
CA GLN A 23 -8.05 -8.59 5.03
C GLN A 23 -9.35 -9.40 5.00
N THR A 24 -10.42 -8.87 5.59
CA THR A 24 -11.75 -9.49 5.60
C THR A 24 -12.32 -9.68 4.18
N ILE A 25 -12.09 -8.71 3.28
CA ILE A 25 -12.47 -8.85 1.86
C ILE A 25 -11.73 -10.03 1.22
N PHE A 26 -10.44 -10.20 1.47
CA PHE A 26 -9.66 -11.29 0.92
C PHE A 26 -10.12 -12.65 1.43
N GLU A 27 -10.25 -12.80 2.75
CA GLU A 27 -10.75 -14.04 3.36
C GLU A 27 -12.12 -14.44 2.77
N ARG A 28 -13.01 -13.46 2.58
CA ARG A 28 -14.33 -13.72 1.99
C ARG A 28 -14.25 -14.07 0.50
N LEU A 29 -13.29 -13.51 -0.26
CA LEU A 29 -13.06 -13.87 -1.66
C LEU A 29 -12.47 -15.29 -1.79
N GLU A 30 -11.54 -15.67 -0.91
CA GLU A 30 -10.97 -17.01 -0.87
C GLU A 30 -12.05 -18.06 -0.55
N ASP A 31 -12.89 -17.78 0.45
CA ASP A 31 -14.03 -18.63 0.78
C ASP A 31 -15.06 -18.72 -0.37
N LEU A 32 -15.27 -17.61 -1.11
CA LEU A 32 -16.12 -17.62 -2.30
C LEU A 32 -15.56 -18.55 -3.39
N GLN A 33 -14.25 -18.65 -3.57
CA GLN A 33 -13.63 -19.62 -4.49
C GLN A 33 -13.95 -21.07 -4.09
N MET A 34 -14.03 -21.33 -2.79
CA MET A 34 -14.41 -22.63 -2.23
C MET A 34 -15.91 -22.84 -2.14
N ASN A 35 -16.74 -21.91 -2.69
CA ASN A 35 -18.19 -21.89 -2.62
C ASN A 35 -18.77 -21.78 -1.21
N VAL A 36 -18.03 -21.15 -0.30
CA VAL A 36 -18.51 -20.84 1.04
C VAL A 36 -19.09 -19.43 1.05
N GLU A 37 -20.37 -19.33 1.38
CA GLU A 37 -21.05 -18.04 1.49
C GLU A 37 -21.03 -17.53 2.93
N TRP A 38 -20.80 -16.22 3.07
CA TRP A 38 -20.80 -15.54 4.36
C TRP A 38 -22.11 -14.83 4.63
N SER A 39 -22.68 -15.08 5.79
CA SER A 39 -23.77 -14.24 6.32
C SER A 39 -23.24 -12.86 6.74
N GLN A 40 -24.16 -11.91 6.90
CA GLN A 40 -23.81 -10.58 7.42
C GLN A 40 -23.22 -10.65 8.83
N LEU A 41 -23.77 -11.47 9.71
CA LEU A 41 -23.28 -11.69 11.08
C LEU A 41 -21.86 -12.28 11.07
N PHE A 42 -21.59 -13.22 10.17
CA PHE A 42 -20.26 -13.79 10.04
C PHE A 42 -19.24 -12.74 9.55
N THR A 43 -19.64 -11.92 8.58
CA THR A 43 -18.80 -10.80 8.10
C THR A 43 -18.47 -9.82 9.24
N GLU A 44 -19.47 -9.47 10.06
CA GLU A 44 -19.26 -8.58 11.21
C GLU A 44 -18.31 -9.22 12.24
N ARG A 45 -18.49 -10.49 12.56
CA ARG A 45 -17.59 -11.19 13.47
C ARG A 45 -16.15 -11.19 12.94
N LYS A 46 -15.97 -11.49 11.67
CA LYS A 46 -14.65 -11.51 11.03
C LYS A 46 -13.93 -10.17 11.03
N ILE A 47 -14.64 -9.07 10.76
CA ILE A 47 -14.01 -7.75 10.84
C ILE A 47 -13.61 -7.39 12.28
N ARG A 48 -14.40 -7.80 13.29
CA ARG A 48 -14.05 -7.61 14.72
C ARG A 48 -12.80 -8.41 15.08
N GLU A 49 -12.73 -9.68 14.70
CA GLU A 49 -11.58 -10.55 14.89
C GLU A 49 -10.32 -9.94 14.27
N ASN A 50 -10.36 -9.57 13.00
CA ASN A 50 -9.24 -8.99 12.26
C ASN A 50 -8.79 -7.63 12.83
N LEU A 51 -9.73 -6.79 13.26
CA LEU A 51 -9.41 -5.50 13.88
C LEU A 51 -8.72 -5.71 15.24
N ASN A 52 -9.26 -6.58 16.08
CA ASN A 52 -8.69 -6.90 17.39
C ASN A 52 -7.28 -7.51 17.24
N GLU A 53 -7.08 -8.40 16.29
CA GLU A 53 -5.76 -8.99 16.02
C GLU A 53 -4.75 -7.93 15.58
N ASN A 54 -5.13 -7.04 14.66
CA ASN A 54 -4.27 -5.97 14.20
C ASN A 54 -3.95 -4.95 15.32
N MET A 55 -4.92 -4.63 16.19
CA MET A 55 -4.70 -3.79 17.37
C MET A 55 -3.75 -4.47 18.37
N PHE A 56 -3.94 -5.75 18.63
CA PHE A 56 -3.07 -6.51 19.52
C PHE A 56 -1.62 -6.59 19.00
N ARG A 57 -1.45 -6.81 17.68
CA ARG A 57 -0.13 -6.76 17.05
C ARG A 57 0.53 -5.40 17.21
N GLN A 58 -0.24 -4.32 17.04
CA GLN A 58 0.26 -2.96 17.24
C GLN A 58 0.66 -2.70 18.69
N GLN A 59 -0.12 -3.14 19.66
CA GLN A 59 0.24 -3.01 21.08
C GLN A 59 1.57 -3.70 21.40
N LYS A 60 1.83 -4.89 20.84
CA LYS A 60 3.14 -5.55 20.96
C LYS A 60 4.28 -4.72 20.36
N ILE A 61 4.05 -4.06 19.24
CA ILE A 61 5.05 -3.18 18.64
C ILE A 61 5.29 -1.97 19.54
N LEU A 62 4.23 -1.34 20.05
CA LEU A 62 4.33 -0.20 20.97
C LEU A 62 5.05 -0.53 22.28
N SER A 63 4.86 -1.76 22.83
CA SER A 63 5.61 -2.19 24.02
C SER A 63 7.11 -2.31 23.76
N ILE A 64 7.52 -2.71 22.56
CA ILE A 64 8.93 -2.69 22.15
C ILE A 64 9.46 -1.25 22.10
N HIS A 65 8.66 -0.32 21.56
CA HIS A 65 9.03 1.10 21.53
C HIS A 65 9.09 1.75 22.90
N GLU A 66 8.29 1.28 23.85
CA GLU A 66 8.37 1.69 25.26
C GLU A 66 9.73 1.31 25.88
N ILE A 67 10.18 0.07 25.68
CA ILE A 67 11.50 -0.40 26.15
C ILE A 67 12.64 0.41 25.51
N VAL A 68 12.47 0.87 24.26
CA VAL A 68 13.47 1.65 23.53
C VAL A 68 13.38 3.17 23.82
N GLY A 69 12.35 3.62 24.56
CA GLY A 69 12.13 5.04 24.89
C GLY A 69 11.55 5.89 23.76
N THR A 70 11.03 5.30 22.70
CA THR A 70 10.48 6.02 21.52
C THR A 70 8.95 6.05 21.45
N LYS A 71 8.25 5.40 22.38
CA LYS A 71 6.79 5.26 22.40
C LYS A 71 6.07 6.62 22.41
N ASN A 72 6.46 7.51 23.31
CA ASN A 72 5.80 8.81 23.46
C ASN A 72 5.88 9.70 22.21
N ALA A 73 6.99 9.61 21.46
CA ALA A 73 7.14 10.32 20.19
C ALA A 73 6.19 9.76 19.12
N ILE A 74 6.05 8.44 19.07
CA ILE A 74 5.15 7.75 18.12
C ILE A 74 3.70 8.07 18.43
N GLU A 75 3.26 7.96 19.68
CA GLU A 75 1.88 8.23 20.10
C GLU A 75 1.46 9.68 19.83
N ARG A 76 2.34 10.65 20.12
CA ARG A 76 2.09 12.07 19.81
C ARG A 76 1.99 12.34 18.30
N ASN A 77 2.84 11.70 17.50
CA ASN A 77 2.89 11.95 16.07
C ASN A 77 1.75 11.29 15.29
N LEU A 78 1.19 10.17 15.77
CA LEU A 78 0.12 9.46 15.12
C LEU A 78 -1.27 9.96 15.50
N GLU A 79 -1.36 10.93 16.47
CA GLU A 79 -2.66 11.33 17.03
C GLU A 79 -3.53 10.08 17.20
N LEU A 80 -3.07 9.14 18.06
CA LEU A 80 -3.82 7.93 18.37
C LEU A 80 -5.11 8.35 19.08
N ASN A 81 -5.99 9.02 18.36
CA ASN A 81 -7.33 9.30 18.81
C ASN A 81 -7.99 7.96 19.09
N ASN A 82 -8.50 7.80 20.30
CA ASN A 82 -9.36 6.69 20.67
C ASN A 82 -10.65 6.77 19.86
N LEU A 83 -10.57 6.45 18.57
CA LEU A 83 -11.77 6.30 17.76
C LEU A 83 -12.55 5.13 18.34
N ASP A 84 -13.85 5.35 18.54
CA ASP A 84 -14.76 4.32 18.98
C ASP A 84 -14.66 3.09 18.05
N ILE A 85 -14.40 1.92 18.63
CA ILE A 85 -14.27 0.66 17.90
C ILE A 85 -15.54 0.37 17.11
N GLU A 86 -16.72 0.65 17.66
CA GLU A 86 -17.99 0.45 16.97
C GLU A 86 -18.12 1.37 15.73
N TYR A 87 -17.64 2.60 15.83
CA TYR A 87 -17.56 3.50 14.69
C TYR A 87 -16.64 2.96 13.59
N LEU A 88 -15.48 2.39 13.95
CA LEU A 88 -14.55 1.77 13.01
C LEU A 88 -15.18 0.56 12.31
N ILE A 89 -15.83 -0.32 13.09
CA ILE A 89 -16.50 -1.52 12.57
C ILE A 89 -17.63 -1.14 11.62
N LYS A 90 -18.47 -0.17 11.98
CA LYS A 90 -19.54 0.34 11.11
C LYS A 90 -19.01 0.85 9.78
N ASN A 91 -17.89 1.59 9.80
CA ASN A 91 -17.26 2.08 8.58
C ASN A 91 -16.64 0.96 7.73
N ALA A 92 -16.05 -0.06 8.35
CA ALA A 92 -15.53 -1.23 7.66
C ALA A 92 -16.64 -2.05 7.02
N LEU A 93 -17.72 -2.34 7.76
CA LEU A 93 -18.88 -3.07 7.26
C LEU A 93 -19.54 -2.38 6.07
N LYS A 94 -19.67 -1.04 6.13
CA LYS A 94 -20.18 -0.29 4.98
C LYS A 94 -19.33 -0.53 3.75
N ARG A 95 -17.99 -0.42 3.85
CA ARG A 95 -17.08 -0.66 2.72
C ARG A 95 -17.18 -2.07 2.18
N ILE A 96 -17.19 -3.08 3.06
CA ILE A 96 -17.29 -4.48 2.65
C ILE A 96 -18.63 -4.75 1.95
N ASN A 97 -19.73 -4.32 2.55
CA ASN A 97 -21.07 -4.56 2.00
C ASN A 97 -21.25 -3.86 0.64
N ASP A 98 -20.74 -2.62 0.51
CA ASP A 98 -20.82 -1.89 -0.75
C ASP A 98 -19.86 -2.47 -1.80
N PHE A 99 -18.68 -3.03 -1.41
CA PHE A 99 -17.81 -3.77 -2.31
C PHE A 99 -18.50 -5.02 -2.88
N TRP A 100 -19.22 -5.74 -2.01
CA TRP A 100 -19.94 -6.95 -2.42
C TRP A 100 -21.09 -6.67 -3.41
N LYS A 101 -21.63 -5.45 -3.42
CA LYS A 101 -22.67 -5.02 -4.35
C LYS A 101 -22.12 -4.52 -5.69
N THR A 102 -20.81 -4.37 -5.84
CA THR A 102 -20.24 -3.92 -7.11
C THR A 102 -20.46 -4.93 -8.22
N ASP A 103 -20.66 -4.46 -9.44
CA ASP A 103 -20.87 -5.33 -10.62
C ASP A 103 -19.74 -6.33 -10.81
N PHE A 104 -18.51 -5.91 -10.49
CA PHE A 104 -17.33 -6.78 -10.55
C PHE A 104 -17.47 -7.99 -9.62
N VAL A 105 -17.80 -7.78 -8.36
CA VAL A 105 -17.93 -8.87 -7.37
C VAL A 105 -19.17 -9.70 -7.66
N GLN A 106 -20.28 -9.06 -8.07
CA GLN A 106 -21.48 -9.79 -8.48
C GLN A 106 -21.21 -10.72 -9.67
N ALA A 107 -20.38 -10.30 -10.62
CA ALA A 107 -19.96 -11.17 -11.73
C ALA A 107 -19.12 -12.38 -11.26
N LEU A 108 -18.33 -12.25 -10.19
CA LEU A 108 -17.63 -13.38 -9.58
C LEU A 108 -18.60 -14.32 -8.86
N ILE A 109 -19.52 -13.79 -8.05
CA ILE A 109 -20.54 -14.56 -7.31
C ILE A 109 -21.40 -15.37 -8.28
N ASN A 110 -21.86 -14.73 -9.35
CA ASN A 110 -22.69 -15.36 -10.37
C ASN A 110 -21.91 -16.28 -11.33
N ARG A 111 -20.62 -16.51 -11.06
CA ARG A 111 -19.73 -17.38 -11.84
C ARG A 111 -19.64 -17.04 -13.34
N PHE A 112 -19.87 -15.78 -13.70
CA PHE A 112 -19.63 -15.32 -15.08
C PHE A 112 -18.15 -15.44 -15.47
N HIS A 113 -17.25 -15.44 -14.47
CA HIS A 113 -15.82 -15.58 -14.64
C HIS A 113 -15.34 -16.88 -13.99
N LYS A 114 -14.91 -17.83 -14.83
CA LYS A 114 -14.50 -19.18 -14.37
C LYS A 114 -13.06 -19.24 -13.85
N GLN A 115 -12.19 -18.34 -14.32
CA GLN A 115 -10.78 -18.33 -13.97
C GLN A 115 -10.46 -17.02 -13.26
N TRP A 116 -10.26 -17.10 -11.98
CA TRP A 116 -9.79 -15.98 -11.18
C TRP A 116 -9.04 -16.48 -9.94
N MET A 117 -8.17 -15.64 -9.39
CA MET A 117 -7.37 -15.94 -8.23
C MET A 117 -7.10 -14.69 -7.41
N VAL A 118 -6.91 -14.89 -6.11
CA VAL A 118 -6.50 -13.87 -5.14
C VAL A 118 -5.00 -14.01 -4.92
N PHE A 119 -4.29 -12.89 -4.75
CA PHE A 119 -2.86 -12.89 -4.49
C PHE A 119 -2.55 -12.32 -3.11
N GLU A 120 -1.66 -12.97 -2.39
CA GLU A 120 -1.08 -12.40 -1.19
C GLU A 120 -0.13 -11.25 -1.55
N ARG A 121 -0.24 -10.13 -0.83
CA ARG A 121 0.63 -8.94 -1.06
C ARG A 121 2.11 -9.15 -0.76
N LYS A 122 2.46 -10.26 -0.14
CA LYS A 122 3.84 -10.56 0.27
C LYS A 122 4.64 -11.26 -0.82
N GLU A 123 3.99 -11.68 -1.90
CA GLU A 123 4.71 -12.27 -3.00
C GLU A 123 5.51 -11.21 -3.76
N TYR A 124 6.79 -11.43 -3.88
CA TYR A 124 7.62 -10.65 -4.78
C TYR A 124 7.60 -11.27 -6.18
N GLY A 125 7.71 -10.42 -7.18
CA GLY A 125 8.04 -10.81 -8.56
C GLY A 125 9.35 -10.16 -8.93
N SER A 126 10.05 -10.69 -9.89
CA SER A 126 11.27 -10.07 -10.42
C SER A 126 10.99 -9.54 -11.83
N ALA A 127 11.34 -8.27 -12.06
CA ALA A 127 11.36 -7.66 -13.38
C ALA A 127 12.69 -6.95 -13.57
N ASN A 128 13.42 -7.31 -14.62
CA ASN A 128 14.73 -6.73 -14.95
C ASN A 128 15.75 -6.79 -13.78
N GLY A 129 15.72 -7.88 -12.99
CA GLY A 129 16.59 -8.06 -11.82
C GLY A 129 16.19 -7.24 -10.59
N ILE A 130 15.04 -6.57 -10.61
CA ILE A 130 14.50 -5.81 -9.50
C ILE A 130 13.35 -6.61 -8.87
N ASP A 131 13.37 -6.76 -7.55
CA ASP A 131 12.29 -7.39 -6.81
C ASP A 131 11.13 -6.41 -6.62
N LEU A 132 9.98 -6.75 -7.19
CA LEU A 132 8.77 -5.95 -7.14
C LEU A 132 7.74 -6.55 -6.18
N TYR A 133 7.26 -5.76 -5.24
CA TYR A 133 6.17 -6.10 -4.31
C TYR A 133 4.87 -5.40 -4.74
N CYS A 134 4.44 -5.66 -5.97
CA CYS A 134 3.29 -5.00 -6.58
C CYS A 134 2.28 -5.99 -7.15
N SER A 135 2.12 -7.17 -6.52
CA SER A 135 1.09 -8.14 -6.92
C SER A 135 -0.28 -7.47 -7.02
N PRO A 136 -1.10 -7.81 -8.03
CA PRO A 136 -2.52 -7.44 -8.01
C PRO A 136 -3.20 -8.07 -6.80
N ASP A 137 -4.33 -7.53 -6.39
CA ASP A 137 -5.13 -8.15 -5.33
C ASP A 137 -5.92 -9.35 -5.88
N ILE A 138 -6.41 -9.23 -7.12
CA ILE A 138 -7.14 -10.29 -7.83
C ILE A 138 -6.70 -10.27 -9.29
N ALA A 139 -6.55 -11.44 -9.90
CA ALA A 139 -6.51 -11.57 -11.34
C ALA A 139 -7.73 -12.38 -11.83
N VAL A 140 -8.42 -11.88 -12.82
CA VAL A 140 -9.60 -12.55 -13.39
C VAL A 140 -9.52 -12.55 -14.92
N LYS A 141 -9.76 -13.72 -15.53
CA LYS A 141 -9.81 -13.85 -16.97
C LYS A 141 -11.20 -13.52 -17.49
N ILE A 142 -11.29 -12.47 -18.28
CA ILE A 142 -12.52 -12.03 -18.93
C ILE A 142 -12.29 -12.09 -20.44
N GLN A 143 -12.96 -12.99 -21.12
CA GLN A 143 -12.71 -13.28 -22.55
C GLN A 143 -11.22 -13.62 -22.77
N ASN A 144 -10.53 -12.84 -23.60
CA ASN A 144 -9.12 -13.06 -23.95
C ASN A 144 -8.15 -12.19 -23.15
N HIS A 145 -8.61 -11.44 -22.15
CA HIS A 145 -7.79 -10.54 -21.34
C HIS A 145 -7.78 -10.95 -19.87
N TRP A 146 -6.63 -10.74 -19.24
CA TRP A 146 -6.52 -10.82 -17.80
C TRP A 146 -6.76 -9.45 -17.19
N HIS A 147 -7.74 -9.35 -16.31
CA HIS A 147 -8.03 -8.15 -15.55
C HIS A 147 -7.32 -8.24 -14.19
N LEU A 148 -6.38 -7.34 -13.98
CA LEU A 148 -5.64 -7.21 -12.72
C LEU A 148 -6.34 -6.17 -11.86
N VAL A 149 -6.86 -6.60 -10.73
CA VAL A 149 -7.64 -5.74 -9.85
C VAL A 149 -6.80 -5.29 -8.66
N ARG A 150 -6.82 -4.00 -8.40
CA ARG A 150 -6.28 -3.38 -7.18
C ARG A 150 -7.43 -2.86 -6.34
N ILE A 151 -7.47 -3.24 -5.07
CA ILE A 151 -8.46 -2.76 -4.10
C ILE A 151 -7.79 -1.71 -3.22
N ASP A 152 -8.20 -0.45 -3.38
CA ASP A 152 -7.74 0.66 -2.56
C ASP A 152 -8.84 1.09 -1.59
N MET A 153 -8.59 0.85 -0.31
CA MET A 153 -9.56 1.11 0.76
C MET A 153 -9.76 2.60 1.04
N GLN A 154 -8.87 3.47 0.54
CA GLN A 154 -8.93 4.92 0.68
C GLN A 154 -8.23 5.61 -0.50
N GLY A 155 -8.89 5.67 -1.64
CA GLY A 155 -8.35 6.30 -2.84
C GLY A 155 -8.18 7.81 -2.68
N LYS A 156 -7.05 8.34 -3.11
CA LYS A 156 -6.79 9.79 -3.14
C LYS A 156 -7.62 10.47 -4.23
N LYS A 157 -7.98 11.74 -4.01
CA LYS A 157 -8.85 12.50 -4.91
C LYS A 157 -8.24 12.74 -6.31
N ASP A 158 -6.92 12.90 -6.39
CA ASP A 158 -6.21 13.43 -7.58
C ASP A 158 -4.91 12.66 -7.86
N SER A 159 -4.95 11.33 -8.01
CA SER A 159 -3.73 10.62 -8.38
C SER A 159 -3.70 10.33 -9.88
N CYS A 160 -3.03 11.19 -10.66
CA CYS A 160 -2.55 10.88 -12.00
C CYS A 160 -1.42 9.84 -12.03
N PHE A 161 -0.93 9.43 -10.85
CA PHE A 161 0.17 8.49 -10.64
C PHE A 161 -0.24 7.01 -10.83
N GLU A 162 -1.52 6.72 -10.80
CA GLU A 162 -2.05 5.35 -10.77
C GLU A 162 -1.74 4.56 -12.05
N GLU A 163 -1.51 5.22 -13.18
CA GLU A 163 -1.31 4.52 -14.46
C GLU A 163 0.05 3.81 -14.54
N LEU A 164 1.11 4.46 -14.11
CA LEU A 164 2.45 3.87 -14.13
C LEU A 164 2.65 2.85 -13.01
N GLU A 165 2.11 3.10 -11.80
CA GLU A 165 2.07 2.08 -10.74
C GLU A 165 1.27 0.83 -11.18
N ALA A 166 0.20 1.04 -11.93
CA ALA A 166 -0.61 -0.03 -12.47
C ALA A 166 0.20 -0.94 -13.43
N MET A 167 1.09 -0.37 -14.23
CA MET A 167 1.96 -1.15 -15.12
C MET A 167 2.96 -2.02 -14.36
N ALA A 168 3.39 -1.64 -13.17
CA ALA A 168 4.22 -2.49 -12.32
C ALA A 168 3.54 -3.82 -11.97
N MET A 169 2.20 -3.84 -11.81
CA MET A 169 1.45 -5.09 -11.63
C MET A 169 1.50 -5.98 -12.87
N VAL A 170 1.53 -5.38 -14.07
CA VAL A 170 1.67 -6.13 -15.32
C VAL A 170 3.06 -6.75 -15.41
N SER A 171 4.12 -5.99 -15.10
CA SER A 171 5.48 -6.52 -15.04
C SER A 171 5.59 -7.69 -14.06
N TRP A 172 4.99 -7.54 -12.88
CA TRP A 172 5.00 -8.57 -11.86
C TRP A 172 4.31 -9.86 -12.31
N ILE A 173 3.10 -9.76 -12.91
CA ILE A 173 2.29 -10.93 -13.31
C ILE A 173 2.89 -11.64 -14.53
N MET A 174 3.48 -10.90 -15.47
CA MET A 174 4.15 -11.46 -16.65
C MET A 174 5.36 -12.32 -16.28
N GLY A 175 5.95 -12.11 -15.12
CA GLY A 175 6.98 -12.96 -14.56
C GLY A 175 6.48 -14.35 -14.09
N LYS A 176 5.18 -14.57 -13.99
CA LYS A 176 4.57 -15.84 -13.56
C LYS A 176 4.27 -16.74 -14.76
N ASN A 177 4.68 -18.00 -14.71
CA ASN A 177 4.60 -18.92 -15.86
C ASN A 177 3.19 -19.20 -16.41
N MET A 178 2.14 -19.00 -15.60
CA MET A 178 0.76 -19.28 -16.00
C MET A 178 0.09 -18.12 -16.74
N PHE A 179 0.76 -16.98 -16.90
CA PHE A 179 0.22 -15.78 -17.50
C PHE A 179 0.88 -15.42 -18.82
N PRO A 180 0.16 -14.80 -19.77
CA PRO A 180 0.72 -14.40 -21.05
C PRO A 180 1.82 -13.34 -20.87
N ARG A 181 2.85 -13.39 -21.72
CA ARG A 181 3.96 -12.42 -21.73
C ARG A 181 3.69 -11.20 -22.63
N LEU A 182 2.47 -11.01 -23.06
CA LEU A 182 2.06 -9.91 -23.94
C LEU A 182 1.31 -8.86 -23.13
N PRO A 183 1.84 -7.63 -23.01
CA PRO A 183 1.21 -6.55 -22.21
C PRO A 183 -0.23 -6.28 -22.60
N ASP A 184 -0.53 -6.26 -23.89
CA ASP A 184 -1.88 -5.98 -24.43
C ASP A 184 -2.95 -6.99 -23.98
N ARG A 185 -2.54 -8.11 -23.39
CA ARG A 185 -3.46 -9.12 -22.82
C ARG A 185 -3.94 -8.75 -21.40
N TYR A 186 -3.54 -7.60 -20.90
CA TYR A 186 -3.90 -7.17 -19.54
C TYR A 186 -4.74 -5.89 -19.54
N VAL A 187 -5.66 -5.84 -18.61
CA VAL A 187 -6.45 -4.65 -18.29
C VAL A 187 -6.38 -4.48 -16.78
N ILE A 188 -5.98 -3.31 -16.31
CA ILE A 188 -5.94 -3.02 -14.89
C ILE A 188 -7.27 -2.41 -14.47
N ARG A 189 -7.78 -2.83 -13.31
CA ARG A 189 -8.96 -2.27 -12.66
C ARG A 189 -8.58 -1.80 -11.27
N ILE A 190 -8.67 -0.51 -11.02
CA ILE A 190 -8.46 0.06 -9.69
C ILE A 190 -9.84 0.29 -9.08
N MET A 191 -10.14 -0.47 -8.05
CA MET A 191 -11.35 -0.29 -7.25
C MET A 191 -10.98 0.50 -6.00
N ALA A 192 -11.36 1.78 -5.97
CA ALA A 192 -10.99 2.69 -4.90
C ALA A 192 -12.21 3.21 -4.15
N TRP A 193 -12.17 3.16 -2.82
CA TRP A 193 -13.18 3.78 -1.98
C TRP A 193 -12.97 5.29 -1.92
N ARG A 194 -13.88 6.06 -2.53
CA ARG A 194 -13.82 7.53 -2.57
C ARG A 194 -15.22 8.10 -2.34
N ASN A 195 -15.32 9.17 -1.56
CA ASN A 195 -16.57 9.89 -1.33
C ASN A 195 -17.74 9.03 -0.83
N GLY A 196 -17.44 7.94 -0.10
CA GLY A 196 -18.45 7.07 0.50
C GLY A 196 -18.97 5.93 -0.39
N PHE A 197 -18.35 5.68 -1.55
CA PHE A 197 -18.69 4.58 -2.46
C PHE A 197 -17.45 4.05 -3.21
N TRP A 198 -17.59 2.88 -3.84
CA TRP A 198 -16.55 2.28 -4.66
C TRP A 198 -16.55 2.88 -6.07
N ASN A 199 -15.43 3.42 -6.47
CA ASN A 199 -15.17 3.88 -7.83
C ASN A 199 -14.31 2.85 -8.54
N GLN A 200 -14.59 2.60 -9.80
CA GLN A 200 -13.77 1.75 -10.63
C GLN A 200 -13.14 2.57 -11.75
N GLN A 201 -11.81 2.50 -11.83
CA GLN A 201 -11.02 3.01 -12.95
C GLN A 201 -10.51 1.83 -13.76
N ARG A 202 -10.56 1.94 -15.07
CA ARG A 202 -10.01 0.95 -16.00
C ARG A 202 -8.84 1.55 -16.77
N ILE A 203 -7.72 0.82 -16.79
CA ILE A 203 -6.50 1.20 -17.48
C ILE A 203 -6.13 0.06 -18.42
N ASN A 204 -6.00 0.36 -19.72
CA ASN A 204 -5.50 -0.60 -20.68
C ASN A 204 -3.98 -0.58 -20.66
N SER A 205 -3.37 -1.76 -20.59
CA SER A 205 -1.92 -1.88 -20.70
C SER A 205 -1.48 -1.85 -22.16
N SER A 206 -0.26 -1.41 -22.38
CA SER A 206 0.41 -1.45 -23.68
C SER A 206 1.92 -1.61 -23.48
N GLU A 207 2.62 -2.07 -24.50
CA GLU A 207 4.07 -2.19 -24.51
C GLU A 207 4.76 -0.85 -24.16
N GLN A 208 4.29 0.24 -24.75
CA GLN A 208 4.83 1.57 -24.49
C GLN A 208 4.70 2.00 -23.03
N LYS A 209 3.53 1.82 -22.42
CA LYS A 209 3.30 2.17 -21.01
C LYS A 209 4.14 1.30 -20.08
N LEU A 210 4.25 0.02 -20.39
CA LEU A 210 5.05 -0.92 -19.63
C LEU A 210 6.53 -0.53 -19.66
N THR A 211 7.07 -0.21 -20.82
CA THR A 211 8.45 0.26 -20.99
C THR A 211 8.71 1.53 -20.19
N GLN A 212 7.79 2.49 -20.23
CA GLN A 212 7.91 3.73 -19.45
C GLN A 212 7.91 3.46 -17.94
N SER A 213 7.01 2.59 -17.46
CA SER A 213 6.95 2.20 -16.06
C SER A 213 8.22 1.50 -15.60
N ASN A 214 8.73 0.55 -16.38
CA ASN A 214 9.96 -0.16 -16.06
C ASN A 214 11.17 0.77 -16.01
N TYR A 215 11.28 1.70 -16.97
CA TYR A 215 12.34 2.71 -16.97
C TYR A 215 12.31 3.58 -15.71
N LEU A 216 11.12 4.00 -15.25
CA LEU A 216 11.00 4.78 -14.01
C LEU A 216 11.40 3.95 -12.79
N ILE A 217 10.99 2.69 -12.71
CA ILE A 217 11.38 1.79 -11.63
C ILE A 217 12.90 1.61 -11.58
N GLU A 218 13.53 1.37 -12.71
CA GLU A 218 14.98 1.25 -12.82
C GLU A 218 15.70 2.54 -12.42
N SER A 219 15.21 3.69 -12.87
CA SER A 219 15.73 5.00 -12.50
C SER A 219 15.64 5.25 -10.99
N ASP A 220 14.47 4.97 -10.38
CA ASP A 220 14.26 5.16 -8.94
C ASP A 220 15.17 4.24 -8.11
N VAL A 221 15.30 2.96 -8.52
CA VAL A 221 16.21 2.01 -7.86
C VAL A 221 17.65 2.47 -8.00
N GLY A 222 18.07 2.93 -9.18
CA GLY A 222 19.39 3.49 -9.41
C GLY A 222 19.70 4.68 -8.50
N GLN A 223 18.75 5.62 -8.38
CA GLN A 223 18.88 6.76 -7.47
C GLN A 223 18.97 6.33 -6.01
N MET A 224 18.14 5.37 -5.58
CA MET A 224 18.21 4.82 -4.23
C MET A 224 19.57 4.17 -3.94
N GLN A 225 20.14 3.43 -4.89
CA GLN A 225 21.47 2.83 -4.78
C GLN A 225 22.58 3.88 -4.64
N ILE A 226 22.49 4.99 -5.41
CA ILE A 226 23.42 6.12 -5.28
C ILE A 226 23.33 6.73 -3.89
N VAL A 227 22.12 6.99 -3.38
CA VAL A 227 21.94 7.51 -2.01
C VAL A 227 22.52 6.54 -0.99
N LEU A 228 22.24 5.24 -1.11
CA LEU A 228 22.75 4.23 -0.19
C LEU A 228 24.28 4.11 -0.24
N SER A 229 24.90 4.24 -1.41
CA SER A 229 26.36 4.22 -1.54
C SER A 229 27.05 5.42 -0.88
N LYS A 230 26.40 6.59 -0.94
CA LYS A 230 26.88 7.83 -0.32
C LYS A 230 26.68 7.89 1.20
N LEU A 231 25.75 7.11 1.77
CA LEU A 231 25.51 7.08 3.22
C LEU A 231 26.72 6.56 4.03
N GLY A 232 27.72 5.97 3.39
CA GLY A 232 28.92 5.47 4.02
C GLY A 232 28.70 4.40 5.08
N LYS A 233 29.75 4.00 5.79
CA LYS A 233 29.66 3.00 6.87
C LYS A 233 28.87 3.51 8.07
N ASP A 234 28.91 4.79 8.34
CA ASP A 234 28.29 5.43 9.52
C ASP A 234 26.79 5.68 9.33
N LYS A 235 26.23 5.42 8.13
CA LYS A 235 24.81 5.62 7.80
C LYS A 235 24.27 6.95 8.32
N SER A 236 25.03 8.02 8.12
CA SER A 236 24.65 9.36 8.55
C SER A 236 23.32 9.76 7.93
N MET A 237 22.36 10.14 8.77
CA MET A 237 21.04 10.61 8.35
C MET A 237 21.12 11.95 7.58
N SER A 238 22.25 12.66 7.61
CA SER A 238 22.44 13.95 6.95
C SER A 238 22.36 13.89 5.43
N LEU A 239 22.60 12.73 4.82
CA LEU A 239 22.54 12.51 3.36
C LEU A 239 21.20 11.95 2.89
N ILE A 240 20.23 11.72 3.77
CA ILE A 240 18.90 11.21 3.39
C ILE A 240 18.05 12.37 2.89
N PRO A 241 17.41 12.25 1.72
CA PRO A 241 16.48 13.27 1.24
C PRO A 241 15.36 13.50 2.26
N LEU A 242 15.21 14.74 2.69
CA LEU A 242 14.19 15.10 3.66
C LEU A 242 12.82 15.25 3.02
N ALA A 243 11.76 15.06 3.80
CA ALA A 243 10.40 15.22 3.33
C ALA A 243 10.15 16.67 2.87
N ARG A 244 9.60 16.83 1.68
CA ARG A 244 9.30 18.16 1.10
C ARG A 244 8.13 18.88 1.78
N LYS A 245 7.25 18.16 2.48
CA LYS A 245 6.06 18.72 3.10
C LYS A 245 6.15 18.66 4.62
N SER A 246 5.96 19.79 5.30
CA SER A 246 5.91 19.87 6.77
C SER A 246 4.85 18.95 7.39
N SER A 247 3.74 18.68 6.68
CA SER A 247 2.71 17.74 7.12
C SER A 247 3.22 16.29 7.20
N THR A 248 4.15 15.89 6.32
CA THR A 248 4.80 14.58 6.37
C THR A 248 5.73 14.50 7.58
N CYS A 249 6.50 15.56 7.84
CA CYS A 249 7.39 15.62 9.00
C CYS A 249 6.64 15.63 10.34
N ARG A 250 5.49 16.27 10.41
CA ARG A 250 4.66 16.27 11.64
C ARG A 250 4.26 14.86 12.06
N LYS A 251 4.05 13.96 11.11
CA LYS A 251 3.64 12.56 11.34
C LYS A 251 4.82 11.59 11.37
N CYS A 252 6.06 12.06 11.25
CA CYS A 252 7.23 11.19 11.19
C CYS A 252 7.69 10.79 12.60
N ALA A 253 7.76 9.49 12.85
CA ALA A 253 8.25 8.94 14.12
C ALA A 253 9.73 9.27 14.40
N LEU A 254 10.51 9.60 13.36
CA LEU A 254 11.93 9.91 13.43
C LEU A 254 12.21 11.41 13.54
N ARG A 255 11.18 12.25 13.65
CA ARG A 255 11.30 13.70 13.61
C ARG A 255 12.32 14.27 14.61
N GLU A 256 12.34 13.74 15.83
CA GLU A 256 13.23 14.23 16.90
C GLU A 256 14.71 13.90 16.64
N SER A 257 14.99 12.79 15.92
CA SER A 257 16.35 12.37 15.55
C SER A 257 16.73 12.76 14.11
N CYS A 258 15.82 13.38 13.36
CA CYS A 258 16.06 13.77 11.99
C CYS A 258 16.83 15.11 11.93
N PRO A 259 17.92 15.20 11.15
CA PRO A 259 18.68 16.44 10.99
C PRO A 259 17.83 17.64 10.52
N GLY A 260 16.75 17.37 9.77
CA GLY A 260 15.80 18.39 9.31
C GLY A 260 14.61 18.63 10.24
N GLY A 261 14.46 17.88 11.33
CA GLY A 261 13.23 17.85 12.12
C GLY A 261 12.77 19.21 12.66
N SER A 262 13.66 19.97 13.28
CA SER A 262 13.37 21.33 13.77
C SER A 262 13.37 22.38 12.66
N ASN A 263 14.23 22.24 11.66
CA ASN A 263 14.38 23.20 10.57
C ASN A 263 13.24 23.13 9.55
N LEU A 264 12.67 21.94 9.31
CA LEU A 264 11.49 21.77 8.45
C LEU A 264 10.24 22.48 8.99
N ILE A 265 10.20 22.71 10.31
CA ILE A 265 9.12 23.44 10.96
C ILE A 265 9.34 24.96 10.81
N SER A 266 10.58 25.39 10.77
CA SER A 266 10.98 26.81 10.69
C SER A 266 11.16 27.36 9.27
N GLY A 267 10.87 26.56 8.23
CA GLY A 267 10.91 27.04 6.83
C GLY A 267 12.26 26.89 6.09
N ASN A 268 13.27 26.30 6.71
CA ASN A 268 14.62 26.16 6.12
C ASN A 268 14.79 24.94 5.18
N ILE A 269 13.70 24.43 4.60
CA ILE A 269 13.75 23.33 3.63
C ILE A 269 14.64 23.67 2.40
N GLN A 270 14.65 24.93 1.99
CA GLN A 270 15.41 25.36 0.82
C GLN A 270 16.93 25.26 1.04
N GLN A 271 17.41 25.58 2.23
CA GLN A 271 18.85 25.57 2.53
C GLN A 271 19.43 24.15 2.53
N THR A 272 18.72 23.20 3.13
CA THR A 272 19.17 21.81 3.17
C THR A 272 19.12 21.14 1.78
N ILE A 273 18.18 21.54 0.92
CA ILE A 273 18.11 21.06 -0.48
C ILE A 273 19.27 21.64 -1.31
N LEU A 274 19.63 22.88 -1.10
CA LEU A 274 20.76 23.52 -1.77
C LEU A 274 22.10 22.88 -1.36
N GLU A 275 22.30 22.66 -0.08
CA GLU A 275 23.49 21.97 0.45
C GLU A 275 23.61 20.54 -0.10
N LEU A 276 22.51 19.80 -0.23
CA LEU A 276 22.51 18.47 -0.84
C LEU A 276 22.76 18.52 -2.37
N ALA A 277 22.30 19.57 -3.05
CA ALA A 277 22.55 19.76 -4.48
C ALA A 277 24.01 20.14 -4.79
N GLU A 278 24.66 20.90 -3.93
CA GLU A 278 26.09 21.21 -4.05
C GLU A 278 26.96 19.96 -3.86
N TYR A 279 26.62 19.06 -2.92
CA TYR A 279 27.30 17.77 -2.73
C TYR A 279 27.13 16.78 -3.88
N THR A 280 26.16 17.00 -4.76
CA THR A 280 25.93 16.12 -5.93
C THR A 280 26.68 16.59 -7.17
N GLN A 281 27.35 17.76 -7.15
CA GLN A 281 28.13 18.32 -8.28
C GLN A 281 29.65 18.13 -8.15
N GLU A 282 30.16 17.63 -6.99
CA GLU A 282 31.52 17.18 -6.81
C GLU A 282 31.61 15.63 -6.95
#